data_240e11365c2ed80e0b5906b30568990d
#
_entry.id   240e11365c2ed80e0b5906b30568990d
#
_cell.length_a   1.000
_cell.length_b   1.000
_cell.length_c   1.000
_cell.angle_alpha   90.00
_cell.angle_beta   90.00
_cell.angle_gamma   90.00
#
_symmetry.space_group_name_H-M   'P 1'
#
loop_
_entity.id
_entity.type
_entity.pdbx_description
1 polymer ?
#
loop_
_entity_poly.entity_id
_entity_poly.type
_entity_poly.pdbx_seq_one_letter_code
_entity_poly.pdbx_strand_id
1 'polypeptide(L)'
;QYTDETVQNNSLVVECGERSRFIGYDDIYVQEANMYSYSYSTSFDGEGAITSAIDYVTTEDLPQLYVLEGHGEKDLPENFKEQIEKENIETNTLSLLNVDAIPEEADVILIYEPSSDLSEEEVDMLYQYAEDGGKLLVMAGPTQDGTLENLYGLLENYGVETCEGIVVEAVSYTHLTL
;
A
#
# COMPACT_ATOMS: atom_id res chain seq x y z
N GLN A 1 23.63 -0.04 -18.55
CA GLN A 1 22.33 -0.62 -18.88
C GLN A 1 21.33 0.00 -17.94
N TYR A 2 20.26 0.62 -18.46
CA TYR A 2 19.29 1.38 -17.67
C TYR A 2 18.04 0.57 -17.32
N THR A 3 17.81 -0.56 -17.97
CA THR A 3 16.68 -1.46 -17.75
C THR A 3 16.96 -2.84 -18.33
N ASP A 4 16.34 -3.86 -17.75
CA ASP A 4 16.28 -5.22 -18.27
C ASP A 4 15.00 -5.46 -19.11
N GLU A 5 14.11 -4.47 -19.15
CA GLU A 5 12.89 -4.51 -19.96
C GLU A 5 13.16 -4.28 -21.44
N THR A 6 12.20 -4.70 -22.27
CA THR A 6 12.26 -4.47 -23.72
C THR A 6 11.97 -2.99 -24.00
N VAL A 7 12.99 -2.26 -24.42
CA VAL A 7 12.85 -0.85 -24.78
C VAL A 7 11.95 -0.69 -26.01
N GLN A 8 10.84 0.01 -25.82
CA GLN A 8 9.88 0.35 -26.86
C GLN A 8 10.12 1.79 -27.36
N ASN A 9 9.52 2.12 -28.51
CA ASN A 9 9.49 3.51 -28.97
C ASN A 9 8.67 4.37 -27.98
N ASN A 10 9.09 5.62 -27.77
CA ASN A 10 8.49 6.59 -26.85
C ASN A 10 8.68 6.23 -25.35
N SER A 11 9.72 5.48 -25.00
CA SER A 11 10.20 5.36 -23.64
C SER A 11 11.18 6.48 -23.29
N LEU A 12 11.34 6.76 -22.00
CA LEU A 12 12.20 7.80 -21.47
C LEU A 12 13.15 7.21 -20.42
N VAL A 13 14.28 7.86 -20.20
CA VAL A 13 15.16 7.60 -19.05
C VAL A 13 15.40 8.93 -18.35
N VAL A 14 15.16 8.96 -17.05
CA VAL A 14 15.53 10.05 -16.17
C VAL A 14 16.80 9.65 -15.42
N GLU A 15 17.80 10.51 -15.38
CA GLU A 15 19.10 10.22 -14.77
C GLU A 15 19.55 11.40 -13.89
N CYS A 16 20.05 11.10 -12.70
CA CYS A 16 20.70 12.04 -11.81
C CYS A 16 21.87 11.36 -11.09
N GLY A 17 23.10 11.80 -11.39
CA GLY A 17 24.31 11.17 -10.84
C GLY A 17 24.44 9.70 -11.26
N GLU A 18 24.42 8.80 -10.27
CA GLU A 18 24.51 7.33 -10.51
C GLU A 18 23.13 6.65 -10.57
N ARG A 19 22.05 7.37 -10.27
CA ARG A 19 20.69 6.84 -10.27
C ARG A 19 19.98 7.13 -11.58
N SER A 20 19.24 6.15 -12.06
CA SER A 20 18.41 6.31 -13.26
C SER A 20 17.09 5.55 -13.08
N ARG A 21 16.03 6.09 -13.70
CA ARG A 21 14.71 5.44 -13.79
C ARG A 21 14.29 5.37 -15.24
N PHE A 22 13.92 4.18 -15.67
CA PHE A 22 13.31 3.94 -16.98
C PHE A 22 11.79 4.15 -16.88
N ILE A 23 11.23 4.81 -17.87
CA ILE A 23 9.78 5.04 -18.02
C ILE A 23 9.38 4.41 -19.35
N GLY A 24 8.58 3.36 -19.29
CA GLY A 24 8.04 2.67 -20.46
C GLY A 24 6.85 3.42 -21.06
N TYR A 25 6.40 2.92 -22.22
CA TYR A 25 5.20 3.45 -22.88
C TYR A 25 3.95 3.25 -22.01
N ASP A 26 3.85 2.11 -21.34
CA ASP A 26 2.69 1.71 -20.54
C ASP A 26 2.62 2.48 -19.20
N ASP A 27 3.72 3.06 -18.73
CA ASP A 27 3.74 3.98 -17.59
C ASP A 27 3.13 5.35 -17.95
N ILE A 28 3.29 5.76 -19.21
CA ILE A 28 2.78 7.04 -19.73
C ILE A 28 1.33 6.92 -20.19
N TYR A 29 0.96 5.78 -20.78
CA TYR A 29 -0.37 5.52 -21.30
C TYR A 29 -1.00 4.34 -20.57
N VAL A 30 -1.67 4.64 -19.47
CA VAL A 30 -2.31 3.66 -18.58
C VAL A 30 -3.61 3.16 -19.21
N GLN A 31 -3.74 1.84 -19.34
CA GLN A 31 -4.95 1.21 -19.84
C GLN A 31 -5.85 0.79 -18.67
N GLU A 32 -7.06 1.34 -18.64
CA GLU A 32 -8.09 0.98 -17.67
C GLU A 32 -9.16 0.12 -18.33
N ALA A 33 -9.38 -1.08 -17.80
CA ALA A 33 -10.47 -1.95 -18.24
C ALA A 33 -11.77 -1.58 -17.51
N ASN A 34 -12.78 -1.18 -18.25
CA ASN A 34 -14.12 -1.00 -17.70
C ASN A 34 -14.90 -2.33 -17.78
N MET A 35 -15.02 -3.01 -16.64
CA MET A 35 -15.67 -4.32 -16.54
C MET A 35 -17.16 -4.28 -16.85
N TYR A 36 -17.82 -3.11 -16.73
CA TYR A 36 -19.26 -2.96 -17.02
C TYR A 36 -19.56 -2.76 -18.50
N SER A 37 -18.67 -2.07 -19.22
CA SER A 37 -18.86 -1.78 -20.65
C SER A 37 -18.03 -2.67 -21.57
N TYR A 38 -17.21 -3.57 -21.03
CA TYR A 38 -16.22 -4.38 -21.77
C TYR A 38 -15.36 -3.54 -22.73
N SER A 39 -15.05 -2.32 -22.32
CA SER A 39 -14.21 -1.39 -23.09
C SER A 39 -12.95 -1.06 -22.34
N TYR A 40 -11.91 -0.69 -23.08
CA TYR A 40 -10.68 -0.16 -22.53
C TYR A 40 -10.64 1.34 -22.76
N SER A 41 -10.30 2.10 -21.73
CA SER A 41 -9.93 3.51 -21.85
C SER A 41 -8.43 3.65 -21.65
N THR A 42 -7.80 4.54 -22.40
CA THR A 42 -6.39 4.86 -22.22
C THR A 42 -6.32 6.28 -21.65
N SER A 43 -5.73 6.43 -20.48
CA SER A 43 -5.44 7.71 -19.87
C SER A 43 -3.98 8.08 -20.08
N PHE A 44 -3.69 9.38 -20.17
CA PHE A 44 -2.33 9.87 -20.27
C PHE A 44 -1.84 10.33 -18.89
N ASP A 45 -0.81 9.65 -18.37
CA ASP A 45 -0.18 9.90 -17.07
C ASP A 45 1.31 10.29 -17.20
N GLY A 46 1.64 11.00 -18.26
CA GLY A 46 3.03 11.41 -18.51
C GLY A 46 3.60 12.36 -17.45
N GLU A 47 2.75 13.20 -16.85
CA GLU A 47 3.17 14.08 -15.75
C GLU A 47 3.52 13.28 -14.51
N GLY A 48 2.66 12.34 -14.08
CA GLY A 48 2.87 11.47 -12.93
C GLY A 48 4.14 10.63 -13.11
N ALA A 49 4.27 9.93 -14.24
CA ALA A 49 5.41 9.07 -14.53
C ALA A 49 6.76 9.82 -14.52
N ILE A 50 6.81 11.01 -15.14
CA ILE A 50 8.04 11.81 -15.18
C ILE A 50 8.37 12.40 -13.80
N THR A 51 7.38 12.91 -13.07
CA THR A 51 7.58 13.49 -11.74
C THR A 51 8.06 12.43 -10.74
N SER A 52 7.43 11.26 -10.74
CA SER A 52 7.86 10.12 -9.93
C SER A 52 9.30 9.70 -10.24
N ALA A 53 9.67 9.64 -11.53
CA ALA A 53 11.02 9.29 -11.92
C ALA A 53 12.06 10.35 -11.51
N ILE A 54 11.71 11.65 -11.57
CA ILE A 54 12.59 12.74 -11.08
C ILE A 54 12.76 12.61 -9.57
N ASP A 55 11.67 12.40 -8.83
CA ASP A 55 11.71 12.22 -7.39
C ASP A 55 12.61 11.04 -7.00
N TYR A 56 12.42 9.89 -7.65
CA TYR A 56 13.25 8.70 -7.44
C TYR A 56 14.74 8.96 -7.60
N VAL A 57 15.17 9.64 -8.67
CA VAL A 57 16.60 9.83 -8.94
C VAL A 57 17.23 10.94 -8.09
N THR A 58 16.41 11.80 -7.47
CA THR A 58 16.88 12.90 -6.63
C THR A 58 16.75 12.66 -5.13
N THR A 59 15.94 11.69 -4.72
CA THR A 59 15.71 11.34 -3.31
C THR A 59 16.63 10.20 -2.91
N GLU A 60 17.48 10.40 -1.90
CA GLU A 60 18.40 9.37 -1.41
C GLU A 60 17.70 8.37 -0.48
N ASP A 61 16.84 8.86 0.41
CA ASP A 61 16.11 8.07 1.40
C ASP A 61 14.64 7.91 0.95
N LEU A 62 14.31 6.77 0.37
CA LEU A 62 12.93 6.45 -0.03
C LEU A 62 12.10 6.02 1.17
N PRO A 63 10.81 6.39 1.22
CA PRO A 63 9.91 5.96 2.29
C PRO A 63 9.83 4.44 2.39
N GLN A 64 9.87 3.91 3.61
CA GLN A 64 9.88 2.49 3.92
C GLN A 64 8.51 2.05 4.47
N LEU A 65 7.77 1.26 3.70
CA LEU A 65 6.52 0.64 4.10
C LEU A 65 6.79 -0.80 4.56
N TYR A 66 6.42 -1.11 5.78
CA TYR A 66 6.47 -2.46 6.32
C TYR A 66 5.06 -3.08 6.36
N VAL A 67 4.85 -4.13 5.60
CA VAL A 67 3.59 -4.87 5.59
C VAL A 67 3.65 -5.96 6.66
N LEU A 68 2.72 -5.91 7.60
CA LEU A 68 2.63 -6.90 8.67
C LEU A 68 2.24 -8.26 8.09
N GLU A 69 2.88 -9.31 8.60
CA GLU A 69 2.57 -10.71 8.27
C GLU A 69 2.69 -11.61 9.52
N GLY A 70 1.93 -12.70 9.53
CA GLY A 70 1.93 -13.69 10.62
C GLY A 70 0.54 -13.94 11.19
N HIS A 71 -0.45 -13.12 10.87
CA HIS A 71 -1.83 -13.21 11.38
C HIS A 71 -2.83 -13.57 10.28
N GLY A 72 -2.34 -14.19 9.18
CA GLY A 72 -3.17 -14.60 8.05
C GLY A 72 -3.72 -13.43 7.26
N GLU A 73 -2.93 -12.38 7.15
CA GLU A 73 -3.20 -11.21 6.32
C GLU A 73 -3.40 -11.63 4.86
N LYS A 74 -4.22 -10.87 4.15
CA LYS A 74 -4.39 -11.09 2.72
C LYS A 74 -3.25 -10.45 1.93
N ASP A 75 -2.99 -11.03 0.75
CA ASP A 75 -2.10 -10.41 -0.22
C ASP A 75 -2.65 -9.04 -0.66
N LEU A 76 -1.77 -8.05 -0.73
CA LEU A 76 -2.14 -6.75 -1.30
C LEU A 76 -2.56 -6.91 -2.77
N PRO A 77 -3.65 -6.25 -3.18
CA PRO A 77 -4.05 -6.21 -4.58
C PRO A 77 -2.94 -5.68 -5.48
N GLU A 78 -2.77 -6.27 -6.67
CA GLU A 78 -1.67 -5.94 -7.57
C GLU A 78 -1.64 -4.45 -7.94
N ASN A 79 -2.81 -3.88 -8.25
CA ASN A 79 -2.94 -2.45 -8.55
C ASN A 79 -2.53 -1.54 -7.38
N PHE A 80 -2.64 -2.03 -6.12
CA PHE A 80 -2.20 -1.29 -4.96
C PHE A 80 -0.67 -1.34 -4.82
N LYS A 81 -0.06 -2.52 -5.07
CA LYS A 81 1.40 -2.69 -5.10
C LYS A 81 2.03 -1.81 -6.19
N GLU A 82 1.46 -1.84 -7.40
CA GLU A 82 1.90 -0.99 -8.51
C GLU A 82 1.83 0.50 -8.16
N GLN A 83 0.78 0.94 -7.43
CA GLN A 83 0.68 2.33 -7.02
C GLN A 83 1.73 2.71 -5.96
N ILE A 84 2.00 1.82 -4.98
CA ILE A 84 3.06 2.01 -3.99
C ILE A 84 4.41 2.16 -4.69
N GLU A 85 4.70 1.30 -5.67
CA GLU A 85 5.93 1.34 -6.45
C GLU A 85 6.06 2.62 -7.30
N LYS A 86 4.95 3.10 -7.89
CA LYS A 86 4.91 4.37 -8.63
C LYS A 86 5.22 5.59 -7.76
N GLU A 87 4.82 5.54 -6.48
CA GLU A 87 5.11 6.59 -5.49
C GLU A 87 6.50 6.46 -4.86
N ASN A 88 7.36 5.57 -5.39
CA ASN A 88 8.72 5.30 -4.93
C ASN A 88 8.80 4.89 -3.45
N ILE A 89 7.79 4.17 -2.95
CA ILE A 89 7.76 3.64 -1.60
C ILE A 89 8.35 2.23 -1.64
N GLU A 90 9.40 1.98 -0.88
CA GLU A 90 9.97 0.65 -0.73
C GLU A 90 9.12 -0.19 0.21
N THR A 91 8.78 -1.41 -0.22
CA THR A 91 7.92 -2.32 0.54
C THR A 91 8.74 -3.46 1.13
N ASN A 92 8.63 -3.64 2.44
CA ASN A 92 9.25 -4.71 3.20
C ASN A 92 8.16 -5.53 3.93
N THR A 93 8.48 -6.75 4.34
CA THR A 93 7.60 -7.53 5.21
C THR A 93 8.08 -7.46 6.66
N LEU A 94 7.15 -7.46 7.62
CA LEU A 94 7.43 -7.43 9.04
C LEU A 94 6.62 -8.53 9.74
N SER A 95 7.31 -9.42 10.44
CA SER A 95 6.66 -10.37 11.35
C SER A 95 7.08 -10.04 12.78
N LEU A 96 6.16 -9.52 13.58
CA LEU A 96 6.41 -9.15 14.97
C LEU A 96 6.77 -10.35 15.84
N LEU A 97 6.36 -11.56 15.44
CA LEU A 97 6.74 -12.79 16.11
C LEU A 97 8.24 -13.11 16.02
N ASN A 98 8.94 -12.54 15.06
CA ASN A 98 10.33 -12.86 14.73
C ASN A 98 11.33 -11.76 15.08
N VAL A 99 10.87 -10.66 15.62
CA VAL A 99 11.70 -9.49 15.96
C VAL A 99 11.54 -9.09 17.41
N ASP A 100 12.59 -8.61 18.02
CA ASP A 100 12.53 -8.07 19.39
C ASP A 100 12.07 -6.60 19.42
N ALA A 101 12.17 -5.90 18.28
CA ALA A 101 11.72 -4.52 18.10
C ALA A 101 11.43 -4.25 16.61
N ILE A 102 10.57 -3.28 16.36
CA ILE A 102 10.29 -2.78 15.00
C ILE A 102 11.53 -2.06 14.47
N PRO A 103 11.91 -2.29 13.19
CA PRO A 103 13.06 -1.61 12.57
C PRO A 103 12.95 -0.08 12.63
N GLU A 104 14.05 0.60 12.95
CA GLU A 104 14.09 2.07 13.04
C GLU A 104 13.81 2.75 11.68
N GLU A 105 14.11 2.07 10.59
CA GLU A 105 13.86 2.51 9.22
C GLU A 105 12.39 2.37 8.78
N ALA A 106 11.52 1.77 9.59
CA ALA A 106 10.10 1.65 9.25
C ALA A 106 9.40 3.01 9.39
N ASP A 107 9.05 3.64 8.27
CA ASP A 107 8.29 4.89 8.26
C ASP A 107 6.79 4.66 8.50
N VAL A 108 6.27 3.57 7.94
CA VAL A 108 4.86 3.18 8.02
C VAL A 108 4.74 1.67 8.18
N ILE A 109 3.87 1.21 9.07
CA ILE A 109 3.45 -0.19 9.15
C ILE A 109 2.03 -0.30 8.61
N LEU A 110 1.84 -1.20 7.62
CA LEU A 110 0.54 -1.54 7.06
C LEU A 110 0.06 -2.87 7.65
N ILE A 111 -1.13 -2.84 8.25
CA ILE A 111 -1.88 -4.02 8.69
C ILE A 111 -3.04 -4.20 7.72
N TYR A 112 -2.99 -5.27 6.89
CA TYR A 112 -3.93 -5.46 5.80
C TYR A 112 -4.77 -6.73 5.96
N GLU A 113 -6.03 -6.58 6.32
CA GLU A 113 -7.03 -7.65 6.47
C GLU A 113 -6.51 -8.90 7.21
N PRO A 114 -6.02 -8.76 8.48
CA PRO A 114 -5.60 -9.90 9.27
C PRO A 114 -6.80 -10.80 9.55
N SER A 115 -6.60 -12.13 9.50
CA SER A 115 -7.64 -13.11 9.78
C SER A 115 -7.64 -13.60 11.23
N SER A 116 -6.54 -13.42 11.95
CA SER A 116 -6.39 -13.69 13.37
C SER A 116 -5.88 -12.46 14.12
N ASP A 117 -6.19 -12.38 15.40
CA ASP A 117 -5.81 -11.26 16.25
C ASP A 117 -4.31 -11.25 16.56
N LEU A 118 -3.79 -10.11 16.89
CA LEU A 118 -2.45 -9.90 17.40
C LEU A 118 -2.39 -10.31 18.87
N SER A 119 -1.21 -10.67 19.37
CA SER A 119 -0.98 -10.85 20.80
C SER A 119 -0.89 -9.49 21.52
N GLU A 120 -1.02 -9.50 22.86
CA GLU A 120 -0.86 -8.30 23.67
C GLU A 120 0.56 -7.70 23.51
N GLU A 121 1.59 -8.55 23.43
CA GLU A 121 2.97 -8.14 23.25
C GLU A 121 3.21 -7.45 21.89
N GLU A 122 2.57 -7.92 20.84
CA GLU A 122 2.66 -7.32 19.50
C GLU A 122 1.94 -5.96 19.44
N VAL A 123 0.80 -5.87 20.10
CA VAL A 123 0.07 -4.59 20.24
C VAL A 123 0.89 -3.58 21.03
N ASP A 124 1.57 -4.00 22.10
CA ASP A 124 2.45 -3.14 22.89
C ASP A 124 3.64 -2.62 22.03
N MET A 125 4.21 -3.47 21.17
CA MET A 125 5.25 -3.03 20.21
C MET A 125 4.73 -1.99 19.22
N LEU A 126 3.54 -2.22 18.65
CA LEU A 126 2.92 -1.27 17.71
C LEU A 126 2.54 0.04 18.39
N TYR A 127 2.04 -0.04 19.62
CA TYR A 127 1.71 1.14 20.42
C TYR A 127 2.96 1.97 20.70
N GLN A 128 4.04 1.34 21.15
CA GLN A 128 5.31 2.04 21.41
C GLN A 128 5.88 2.66 20.14
N TYR A 129 5.86 1.93 19.01
CA TYR A 129 6.29 2.45 17.72
C TYR A 129 5.50 3.72 17.32
N ALA A 130 4.20 3.72 17.53
CA ALA A 130 3.36 4.87 17.20
C ALA A 130 3.59 6.06 18.18
N GLU A 131 3.82 5.79 19.48
CA GLU A 131 4.19 6.82 20.48
C GLU A 131 5.54 7.46 20.14
N ASP A 132 6.48 6.70 19.57
CA ASP A 132 7.79 7.19 19.13
C ASP A 132 7.72 7.95 17.79
N GLY A 133 6.52 8.10 17.21
CA GLY A 133 6.26 8.88 15.99
C GLY A 133 6.11 8.05 14.71
N GLY A 134 6.13 6.73 14.81
CA GLY A 134 5.82 5.82 13.71
C GLY A 134 4.36 5.95 13.25
N LYS A 135 4.07 5.50 12.05
CA LYS A 135 2.73 5.64 11.44
C LYS A 135 2.12 4.26 11.19
N LEU A 136 0.86 4.11 11.58
CA LEU A 136 0.10 2.89 11.33
C LEU A 136 -0.96 3.16 10.26
N LEU A 137 -0.99 2.31 9.23
CA LEU A 137 -2.07 2.23 8.26
C LEU A 137 -2.81 0.91 8.48
N VAL A 138 -4.02 0.99 9.04
CA VAL A 138 -4.81 -0.19 9.38
C VAL A 138 -5.99 -0.31 8.43
N MET A 139 -6.04 -1.39 7.69
CA MET A 139 -7.13 -1.79 6.83
C MET A 139 -7.70 -3.11 7.35
N ALA A 140 -8.49 -3.04 8.44
CA ALA A 140 -9.14 -4.20 9.01
C ALA A 140 -10.29 -4.65 8.10
N GLY A 141 -10.22 -5.88 7.61
CA GLY A 141 -11.28 -6.52 6.83
C GLY A 141 -12.30 -7.21 7.73
N PRO A 142 -13.37 -7.74 7.13
CA PRO A 142 -14.30 -8.58 7.87
C PRO A 142 -13.61 -9.91 8.25
N THR A 143 -13.62 -10.25 9.52
CA THR A 143 -13.17 -11.55 10.03
C THR A 143 -14.30 -12.57 9.89
N GLN A 144 -13.96 -13.81 9.50
CA GLN A 144 -14.94 -14.89 9.41
C GLN A 144 -15.15 -15.61 10.75
N ASP A 145 -14.11 -15.69 11.55
CA ASP A 145 -14.10 -16.39 12.84
C ASP A 145 -13.37 -15.53 13.88
N GLY A 146 -14.12 -15.08 14.88
CA GLY A 146 -13.57 -14.32 16.00
C GLY A 146 -13.58 -12.82 15.82
N THR A 147 -13.03 -12.14 16.81
CA THR A 147 -12.88 -10.67 16.86
C THR A 147 -11.39 -10.35 16.94
N LEU A 148 -11.00 -9.21 16.43
CA LEU A 148 -9.64 -8.68 16.52
C LEU A 148 -9.56 -7.77 17.77
N GLU A 149 -9.81 -8.35 18.97
CA GLU A 149 -9.98 -7.58 20.22
C GLU A 149 -8.75 -6.76 20.56
N ASN A 150 -7.56 -7.33 20.39
CA ASN A 150 -6.31 -6.63 20.70
C ASN A 150 -6.01 -5.53 19.67
N LEU A 151 -6.19 -5.80 18.37
CA LEU A 151 -6.04 -4.79 17.33
C LEU A 151 -7.06 -3.65 17.52
N TYR A 152 -8.32 -3.96 17.85
CA TYR A 152 -9.33 -2.94 18.08
C TYR A 152 -9.04 -2.15 19.35
N GLY A 153 -8.52 -2.80 20.40
CA GLY A 153 -8.04 -2.12 21.61
C GLY A 153 -6.90 -1.14 21.31
N LEU A 154 -6.01 -1.44 20.39
CA LEU A 154 -5.01 -0.49 19.90
C LEU A 154 -5.66 0.74 19.26
N LEU A 155 -6.67 0.55 18.42
CA LEU A 155 -7.38 1.65 17.75
C LEU A 155 -8.17 2.52 18.71
N GLU A 156 -8.72 1.95 19.78
CA GLU A 156 -9.44 2.70 20.83
C GLU A 156 -8.56 3.75 21.51
N ASN A 157 -7.26 3.50 21.65
CA ASN A 157 -6.31 4.49 22.18
C ASN A 157 -6.23 5.77 21.33
N TYR A 158 -6.57 5.66 20.03
CA TYR A 158 -6.64 6.78 19.09
C TYR A 158 -8.07 7.31 18.89
N GLY A 159 -9.03 6.87 19.72
CA GLY A 159 -10.42 7.30 19.66
C GLY A 159 -11.24 6.68 18.52
N VAL A 160 -10.77 5.58 17.95
CA VAL A 160 -11.51 4.82 16.92
C VAL A 160 -12.25 3.67 17.59
N GLU A 161 -13.57 3.73 17.60
CA GLU A 161 -14.44 2.71 18.14
C GLU A 161 -14.97 1.83 16.99
N THR A 162 -14.80 0.52 17.10
CA THR A 162 -15.27 -0.43 16.09
C THR A 162 -16.71 -0.83 16.38
N CYS A 163 -17.52 -0.93 15.31
CA CYS A 163 -18.90 -1.38 15.38
C CYS A 163 -19.04 -2.73 14.67
N GLU A 164 -19.85 -3.62 15.23
CA GLU A 164 -20.22 -4.86 14.53
C GLU A 164 -21.06 -4.56 13.29
N GLY A 165 -20.78 -5.29 12.22
CA GLY A 165 -21.57 -5.25 11.00
C GLY A 165 -20.79 -4.93 9.73
N ILE A 166 -21.51 -4.85 8.64
CA ILE A 166 -20.96 -4.52 7.32
C ILE A 166 -21.67 -3.25 6.83
N VAL A 167 -20.88 -2.27 6.37
CA VAL A 167 -21.44 -1.09 5.73
C VAL A 167 -21.86 -1.46 4.30
N VAL A 168 -23.14 -1.32 4.03
CA VAL A 168 -23.71 -1.56 2.69
C VAL A 168 -24.18 -0.24 2.11
N GLU A 169 -23.59 0.17 0.99
CA GLU A 169 -24.09 1.32 0.23
C GLU A 169 -25.26 0.89 -0.68
N ALA A 170 -26.48 1.25 -0.29
CA ALA A 170 -27.68 0.92 -1.06
C ALA A 170 -27.98 1.90 -2.20
N VAL A 171 -27.27 3.03 -2.27
CA VAL A 171 -27.58 4.14 -3.19
C VAL A 171 -26.95 3.98 -4.57
N SER A 172 -25.84 3.27 -4.69
CA SER A 172 -25.16 3.04 -5.98
C SER A 172 -26.00 2.28 -7.01
N TYR A 173 -27.04 1.57 -6.59
CA TYR A 173 -27.90 0.81 -7.49
C TYR A 173 -29.04 1.63 -8.11
N THR A 174 -29.32 2.83 -7.63
CA THR A 174 -30.43 3.65 -8.12
C THR A 174 -30.11 4.49 -9.36
N HIS A 175 -28.84 4.58 -9.76
CA HIS A 175 -28.44 5.33 -10.96
C HIS A 175 -28.28 4.47 -12.23
N LEU A 176 -28.57 3.18 -12.18
CA LEU A 176 -28.46 2.26 -13.33
C LEU A 176 -29.81 1.98 -14.03
N THR A 177 -30.85 2.70 -13.67
CA THR A 177 -32.19 2.57 -14.31
C THR A 177 -32.75 3.91 -14.79
N LEU A 178 -32.08 4.50 -15.77
CA LEU A 178 -32.67 5.45 -16.71
C LEU A 178 -32.02 5.28 -18.09
#